data_e32e8ac255e040ba50dab4e67e58ccbb
#
_entry.id   e32e8ac255e040ba50dab4e67e58ccbb
#
_cell.length_a   1.000
_cell.length_b   1.000
_cell.length_c   1.000
_cell.angle_alpha   90.00
_cell.angle_beta   90.00
_cell.angle_gamma   90.00
#
_symmetry.space_group_name_H-M   'P 1'
#
loop_
_entity.id
_entity.type
_entity.pdbx_description
1 polymer ?
#
loop_
_entity_poly.entity_id
_entity_poly.type
_entity_poly.pdbx_seq_one_letter_code
_entity_poly.pdbx_strand_id
1 'polypeptide(L)'
;AADKVCLVFGLRRTGKTTLLKQLVLAMNEEEQKSCIYIKASTENTIEELNADLKLANKLNYKYVFIDEITLIEKFIDNAALLSDVYAVQGMKIVLSGTDSLGFWFAQSEGLYDRAVTIHTTFVPFREYSLLLKIDDIDEYIRYGGTLKAGETNFEDGDVNSFNASFRTDESTRRYIDTAIAQNIQHSLKCYDRGNHFRNLIDLYKKDELTNAINRIIEDMNQAFTVDVITRDFKSSDLGSAKDLLRREKDETKRTDFLDTFDASEVTKKLMDILKIRNKERQTIEIKDVHIQEITEYLKALDLLQIVYTENIPISNKKEERIIFTQSGMRFCQAQVLVYSLMKDEV
;
A
#
# COMPACT_ATOMS: atom_id res chain seq x y z
N ALA A 1 -11.31 -12.80 -22.79
CA ALA A 1 -11.09 -12.19 -24.09
C ALA A 1 -9.93 -12.91 -24.78
N ALA A 2 -10.09 -13.27 -26.04
CA ALA A 2 -9.14 -14.17 -26.73
C ALA A 2 -7.80 -13.47 -27.04
N ASP A 3 -7.83 -12.17 -27.17
CA ASP A 3 -6.76 -11.30 -27.70
C ASP A 3 -6.29 -10.22 -26.71
N LYS A 4 -6.69 -10.33 -25.45
CA LYS A 4 -6.31 -9.38 -24.40
C LYS A 4 -5.29 -10.00 -23.43
N VAL A 5 -4.42 -9.15 -22.91
CA VAL A 5 -3.54 -9.51 -21.78
C VAL A 5 -4.27 -9.27 -20.47
N CYS A 6 -3.95 -10.04 -19.45
CA CYS A 6 -4.48 -9.83 -18.09
C CYS A 6 -3.40 -9.13 -17.24
N LEU A 7 -3.77 -8.00 -16.63
CA LEU A 7 -2.90 -7.23 -15.74
C LEU A 7 -3.34 -7.44 -14.30
N VAL A 8 -2.45 -7.98 -13.47
CA VAL A 8 -2.67 -8.18 -12.02
C VAL A 8 -1.74 -7.23 -11.28
N PHE A 9 -2.26 -6.15 -10.72
CA PHE A 9 -1.44 -5.14 -10.07
C PHE A 9 -2.02 -4.70 -8.73
N GLY A 10 -1.21 -4.02 -7.96
CA GLY A 10 -1.57 -3.51 -6.64
C GLY A 10 -0.38 -3.53 -5.70
N LEU A 11 -0.61 -3.12 -4.46
CA LEU A 11 0.41 -2.98 -3.45
C LEU A 11 1.24 -4.24 -3.22
N ARG A 12 2.44 -4.04 -2.74
CA ARG A 12 3.30 -5.13 -2.28
C ARG A 12 2.62 -5.89 -1.13
N ARG A 13 2.76 -7.22 -1.12
CA ARG A 13 2.21 -8.12 -0.08
C ARG A 13 0.69 -8.32 -0.09
N THR A 14 0.06 -8.07 -1.22
CA THR A 14 -1.36 -8.39 -1.44
C THR A 14 -1.59 -9.76 -2.11
N GLY A 15 -0.54 -10.57 -2.24
CA GLY A 15 -0.65 -11.95 -2.72
C GLY A 15 -0.59 -12.15 -4.24
N LYS A 16 -0.19 -11.16 -5.05
CA LYS A 16 -0.15 -11.27 -6.53
C LYS A 16 0.61 -12.49 -7.02
N THR A 17 1.88 -12.64 -6.62
CA THR A 17 2.71 -13.80 -6.97
C THR A 17 2.07 -15.13 -6.54
N THR A 18 1.47 -15.16 -5.34
CA THR A 18 0.75 -16.34 -4.85
C THR A 18 -0.45 -16.65 -5.72
N LEU A 19 -1.22 -15.64 -6.12
CA LEU A 19 -2.37 -15.79 -7.02
C LEU A 19 -1.95 -16.40 -8.36
N LEU A 20 -0.86 -15.91 -8.96
CA LEU A 20 -0.35 -16.48 -10.22
C LEU A 20 0.03 -17.96 -10.06
N LYS A 21 0.74 -18.30 -9.00
CA LYS A 21 1.11 -19.70 -8.70
C LYS A 21 -0.12 -20.59 -8.48
N GLN A 22 -1.11 -20.09 -7.73
CA GLN A 22 -2.36 -20.83 -7.51
C GLN A 22 -3.15 -21.04 -8.79
N LEU A 23 -3.18 -20.06 -9.69
CA LEU A 23 -3.81 -20.21 -11.00
C LEU A 23 -3.18 -21.36 -11.79
N VAL A 24 -1.84 -21.46 -11.82
CA VAL A 24 -1.14 -22.57 -12.49
C VAL A 24 -1.46 -23.91 -11.81
N LEU A 25 -1.46 -23.97 -10.48
CA LEU A 25 -1.78 -25.19 -9.74
C LEU A 25 -3.24 -25.66 -9.92
N ALA A 26 -4.15 -24.75 -10.18
CA ALA A 26 -5.57 -25.06 -10.43
C ALA A 26 -5.85 -25.55 -11.86
N MET A 27 -4.90 -25.43 -12.78
CA MET A 27 -5.01 -25.95 -14.15
C MET A 27 -4.86 -27.46 -14.19
N ASN A 28 -5.42 -28.08 -15.21
CA ASN A 28 -5.20 -29.50 -15.46
C ASN A 28 -3.77 -29.77 -15.95
N GLU A 29 -3.32 -31.03 -15.94
CA GLU A 29 -1.94 -31.42 -16.27
C GLU A 29 -1.52 -30.99 -17.69
N GLU A 30 -2.41 -31.01 -18.68
CA GLU A 30 -2.09 -30.61 -20.05
C GLU A 30 -1.90 -29.09 -20.14
N GLU A 31 -2.74 -28.34 -19.46
CA GLU A 31 -2.59 -26.88 -19.37
C GLU A 31 -1.31 -26.51 -18.64
N GLN A 32 -1.00 -27.17 -17.51
CA GLN A 32 0.24 -26.94 -16.77
C GLN A 32 1.50 -27.18 -17.62
N LYS A 33 1.52 -28.24 -18.43
CA LYS A 33 2.62 -28.52 -19.36
C LYS A 33 2.80 -27.45 -20.44
N SER A 34 1.75 -26.68 -20.73
CA SER A 34 1.77 -25.58 -21.69
C SER A 34 1.93 -24.20 -21.03
N CYS A 35 2.25 -24.14 -19.72
CA CYS A 35 2.54 -22.93 -18.99
C CYS A 35 4.03 -22.62 -18.94
N ILE A 36 4.34 -21.32 -19.00
CA ILE A 36 5.67 -20.79 -18.65
C ILE A 36 5.50 -19.67 -17.62
N TYR A 37 6.37 -19.63 -16.63
CA TYR A 37 6.43 -18.58 -15.62
C TYR A 37 7.77 -17.87 -15.70
N ILE A 38 7.73 -16.58 -15.91
CA ILE A 38 8.87 -15.69 -16.02
C ILE A 38 8.80 -14.71 -14.84
N LYS A 39 9.85 -14.65 -14.03
CA LYS A 39 10.01 -13.63 -13.01
C LYS A 39 10.95 -12.56 -13.52
N ALA A 40 10.42 -11.38 -13.78
CA ALA A 40 11.21 -10.25 -14.23
C ALA A 40 12.04 -9.64 -13.08
N SER A 41 13.16 -9.04 -13.44
CA SER A 41 14.05 -8.29 -12.56
C SER A 41 14.51 -7.00 -13.24
N THR A 42 15.15 -6.13 -12.50
CA THR A 42 15.73 -4.87 -13.02
C THR A 42 16.92 -5.09 -13.97
N GLU A 43 17.46 -6.33 -14.04
CA GLU A 43 18.55 -6.69 -14.93
C GLU A 43 18.03 -7.14 -16.31
N ASN A 44 16.74 -7.48 -16.40
CA ASN A 44 16.14 -7.93 -17.65
C ASN A 44 15.81 -6.77 -18.57
N THR A 45 15.97 -7.03 -19.86
CA THR A 45 15.60 -6.10 -20.92
C THR A 45 14.31 -6.53 -21.63
N ILE A 46 13.66 -5.60 -22.30
CA ILE A 46 12.46 -5.89 -23.09
C ILE A 46 12.80 -6.76 -24.31
N GLU A 47 14.00 -6.63 -24.84
CA GLU A 47 14.51 -7.43 -25.96
C GLU A 47 14.69 -8.89 -25.57
N GLU A 48 15.24 -9.17 -24.37
CA GLU A 48 15.34 -10.52 -23.82
C GLU A 48 13.97 -11.14 -23.61
N LEU A 49 13.04 -10.41 -22.95
CA LEU A 49 11.67 -10.88 -22.78
C LEU A 49 11.01 -11.21 -24.12
N ASN A 50 11.19 -10.37 -25.13
CA ASN A 50 10.64 -10.62 -26.47
C ASN A 50 11.26 -11.87 -27.11
N ALA A 51 12.55 -12.13 -26.91
CA ALA A 51 13.21 -13.34 -27.37
C ALA A 51 12.63 -14.60 -26.69
N ASP A 52 12.43 -14.53 -25.37
CA ASP A 52 11.83 -15.62 -24.58
C ASP A 52 10.39 -15.91 -25.03
N LEU A 53 9.59 -14.86 -25.28
CA LEU A 53 8.22 -15.01 -25.77
C LEU A 53 8.16 -15.61 -27.19
N LYS A 54 9.08 -15.24 -28.08
CA LYS A 54 9.21 -15.87 -29.39
C LYS A 54 9.55 -17.35 -29.29
N LEU A 55 10.45 -17.70 -28.38
CA LEU A 55 10.80 -19.10 -28.12
C LEU A 55 9.61 -19.86 -27.51
N ALA A 56 8.93 -19.28 -26.52
CA ALA A 56 7.75 -19.86 -25.91
C ALA A 56 6.64 -20.12 -26.95
N ASN A 57 6.40 -19.18 -27.84
CA ASN A 57 5.44 -19.33 -28.94
C ASN A 57 5.84 -20.45 -29.91
N LYS A 58 7.12 -20.52 -30.28
CA LYS A 58 7.66 -21.60 -31.14
C LYS A 58 7.54 -22.99 -30.50
N LEU A 59 7.65 -23.06 -29.16
CA LEU A 59 7.50 -24.29 -28.39
C LEU A 59 6.06 -24.62 -28.02
N ASN A 60 5.09 -23.83 -28.54
CA ASN A 60 3.65 -23.98 -28.30
C ASN A 60 3.20 -23.82 -26.85
N TYR A 61 3.88 -23.00 -26.05
CA TYR A 61 3.38 -22.59 -24.77
C TYR A 61 2.15 -21.70 -24.94
N LYS A 62 1.05 -22.07 -24.28
CA LYS A 62 -0.24 -21.37 -24.41
C LYS A 62 -0.47 -20.32 -23.31
N TYR A 63 0.09 -20.59 -22.12
CA TYR A 63 -0.10 -19.74 -20.93
C TYR A 63 1.24 -19.18 -20.49
N VAL A 64 1.32 -17.87 -20.43
CA VAL A 64 2.55 -17.15 -20.02
C VAL A 64 2.22 -16.24 -18.85
N PHE A 65 2.89 -16.48 -17.74
CA PHE A 65 2.81 -15.67 -16.53
C PHE A 65 4.11 -14.90 -16.37
N ILE A 66 4.03 -13.55 -16.36
CA ILE A 66 5.18 -12.69 -16.18
C ILE A 66 4.99 -11.90 -14.90
N ASP A 67 5.78 -12.23 -13.88
CA ASP A 67 5.72 -11.60 -12.57
C ASP A 67 6.73 -10.44 -12.47
N GLU A 68 6.31 -9.33 -11.85
CA GLU A 68 7.07 -8.09 -11.67
C GLU A 68 7.51 -7.44 -13.00
N ILE A 69 6.68 -7.51 -14.05
CA ILE A 69 6.99 -6.98 -15.39
C ILE A 69 7.37 -5.50 -15.38
N THR A 70 6.82 -4.72 -14.44
CA THR A 70 7.11 -3.29 -14.31
C THR A 70 8.55 -2.98 -13.90
N LEU A 71 9.34 -3.97 -13.51
CA LEU A 71 10.78 -3.83 -13.26
C LEU A 71 11.60 -3.71 -14.54
N ILE A 72 11.05 -4.15 -15.68
CA ILE A 72 11.74 -4.07 -16.97
C ILE A 72 11.63 -2.64 -17.51
N GLU A 73 12.78 -2.03 -17.74
CA GLU A 73 12.84 -0.72 -18.40
C GLU A 73 12.15 -0.76 -19.78
N LYS A 74 11.48 0.34 -20.17
CA LYS A 74 10.72 0.48 -21.42
C LYS A 74 9.55 -0.50 -21.60
N PHE A 75 9.12 -1.20 -20.52
CA PHE A 75 7.95 -2.07 -20.60
C PHE A 75 6.72 -1.32 -21.13
N ILE A 76 6.46 -0.10 -20.63
CA ILE A 76 5.30 0.70 -21.03
C ILE A 76 5.31 0.97 -22.53
N ASP A 77 6.44 1.39 -23.08
CA ASP A 77 6.60 1.72 -24.51
C ASP A 77 6.35 0.51 -25.43
N ASN A 78 6.58 -0.67 -24.90
CA ASN A 78 6.49 -1.93 -25.64
C ASN A 78 5.31 -2.81 -25.21
N ALA A 79 4.47 -2.34 -24.29
CA ALA A 79 3.37 -3.14 -23.75
C ALA A 79 2.38 -3.63 -24.84
N ALA A 80 2.16 -2.83 -25.88
CA ALA A 80 1.32 -3.20 -27.03
C ALA A 80 1.81 -4.49 -27.73
N LEU A 81 3.11 -4.75 -27.76
CA LEU A 81 3.70 -5.95 -28.38
C LEU A 81 3.09 -7.24 -27.80
N LEU A 82 2.83 -7.26 -26.51
CA LEU A 82 2.30 -8.44 -25.82
C LEU A 82 0.91 -8.82 -26.31
N SER A 83 0.07 -7.81 -26.56
CA SER A 83 -1.26 -8.02 -27.13
C SER A 83 -1.22 -8.26 -28.64
N ASP A 84 -0.62 -7.33 -29.39
CA ASP A 84 -0.71 -7.27 -30.83
C ASP A 84 0.05 -8.41 -31.54
N VAL A 85 1.07 -8.97 -30.90
CA VAL A 85 1.84 -10.05 -31.48
C VAL A 85 1.50 -11.41 -30.86
N TYR A 86 1.49 -11.50 -29.54
CA TYR A 86 1.40 -12.79 -28.87
C TYR A 86 -0.02 -13.18 -28.46
N ALA A 87 -0.80 -12.28 -27.86
CA ALA A 87 -2.17 -12.60 -27.46
C ALA A 87 -3.08 -12.85 -28.67
N VAL A 88 -2.90 -12.10 -29.75
CA VAL A 88 -3.63 -12.33 -31.04
C VAL A 88 -3.30 -13.71 -31.63
N GLN A 89 -2.12 -14.23 -31.43
CA GLN A 89 -1.74 -15.58 -31.85
C GLN A 89 -2.26 -16.69 -30.94
N GLY A 90 -3.05 -16.35 -29.92
CA GLY A 90 -3.70 -17.30 -29.02
C GLY A 90 -2.97 -17.53 -27.69
N MET A 91 -1.84 -16.88 -27.44
CA MET A 91 -1.13 -16.95 -26.17
C MET A 91 -1.92 -16.21 -25.08
N LYS A 92 -2.14 -16.85 -23.94
CA LYS A 92 -2.80 -16.27 -22.77
C LYS A 92 -1.73 -15.68 -21.84
N ILE A 93 -1.64 -14.36 -21.80
CA ILE A 93 -0.58 -13.66 -21.08
C ILE A 93 -1.18 -13.00 -19.84
N VAL A 94 -0.57 -13.30 -18.69
CA VAL A 94 -0.87 -12.68 -17.40
C VAL A 94 0.37 -11.94 -16.93
N LEU A 95 0.24 -10.65 -16.73
CA LEU A 95 1.29 -9.77 -16.24
C LEU A 95 0.99 -9.40 -14.79
N SER A 96 1.99 -9.44 -13.93
CA SER A 96 1.84 -8.88 -12.58
C SER A 96 2.94 -7.88 -12.24
N GLY A 97 2.64 -6.99 -11.32
CA GLY A 97 3.60 -6.03 -10.81
C GLY A 97 3.05 -5.20 -9.65
N THR A 98 3.97 -4.61 -8.92
CA THR A 98 3.67 -3.74 -7.78
C THR A 98 3.54 -2.27 -8.16
N ASP A 99 4.10 -1.86 -9.28
CA ASP A 99 4.03 -0.50 -9.78
C ASP A 99 2.69 -0.22 -10.48
N SER A 100 1.71 0.22 -9.70
CA SER A 100 0.38 0.58 -10.23
C SER A 100 0.43 1.72 -11.24
N LEU A 101 1.38 2.64 -11.10
CA LEU A 101 1.56 3.74 -12.03
C LEU A 101 2.05 3.24 -13.40
N GLY A 102 3.03 2.32 -13.41
CA GLY A 102 3.51 1.69 -14.63
C GLY A 102 2.40 0.99 -15.40
N PHE A 103 1.52 0.26 -14.70
CA PHE A 103 0.36 -0.36 -15.32
C PHE A 103 -0.69 0.65 -15.79
N TRP A 104 -0.90 1.73 -15.04
CA TRP A 104 -1.81 2.80 -15.46
C TRP A 104 -1.34 3.45 -16.78
N PHE A 105 -0.05 3.75 -16.91
CA PHE A 105 0.51 4.26 -18.17
C PHE A 105 0.41 3.23 -19.29
N ALA A 106 0.80 1.98 -19.03
CA ALA A 106 0.69 0.92 -20.03
C ALA A 106 -0.74 0.75 -20.54
N GLN A 107 -1.72 0.80 -19.63
CA GLN A 107 -3.14 0.68 -19.96
C GLN A 107 -3.68 1.90 -20.73
N SER A 108 -3.25 3.10 -20.37
CA SER A 108 -3.73 4.33 -21.03
C SER A 108 -3.15 4.52 -22.43
N GLU A 109 -1.99 3.92 -22.71
CA GLU A 109 -1.28 4.09 -23.98
C GLU A 109 -1.26 2.78 -24.81
N GLY A 110 -0.34 1.87 -24.48
CA GLY A 110 -0.05 0.68 -25.29
C GLY A 110 -1.10 -0.42 -25.20
N LEU A 111 -1.76 -0.56 -24.05
CA LEU A 111 -2.74 -1.61 -23.76
C LEU A 111 -4.18 -1.10 -23.70
N TYR A 112 -4.44 0.09 -24.23
CA TYR A 112 -5.79 0.61 -24.30
C TYR A 112 -6.71 -0.36 -25.07
N ASP A 113 -7.82 -0.77 -24.44
CA ASP A 113 -8.76 -1.80 -24.91
C ASP A 113 -8.14 -3.20 -25.23
N ARG A 114 -6.85 -3.40 -24.89
CA ARG A 114 -6.10 -4.64 -25.10
C ARG A 114 -5.80 -5.39 -23.81
N ALA A 115 -6.25 -4.87 -22.68
CA ALA A 115 -6.03 -5.46 -21.37
C ALA A 115 -7.33 -5.69 -20.60
N VAL A 116 -7.29 -6.70 -19.72
CA VAL A 116 -8.24 -6.89 -18.64
C VAL A 116 -7.46 -6.69 -17.34
N THR A 117 -7.94 -5.83 -16.47
CA THR A 117 -7.24 -5.47 -15.23
C THR A 117 -7.87 -6.10 -14.01
N ILE A 118 -7.01 -6.62 -13.14
CA ILE A 118 -7.36 -7.09 -11.80
C ILE A 118 -6.51 -6.30 -10.83
N HIS A 119 -7.15 -5.43 -10.06
CA HIS A 119 -6.49 -4.68 -9.01
C HIS A 119 -6.58 -5.45 -7.69
N THR A 120 -5.43 -5.82 -7.13
CA THR A 120 -5.36 -6.45 -5.82
C THR A 120 -5.30 -5.37 -4.75
N THR A 121 -6.25 -5.40 -3.84
CA THR A 121 -6.33 -4.50 -2.69
C THR A 121 -5.75 -5.16 -1.44
N PHE A 122 -5.89 -4.52 -0.29
CA PHE A 122 -5.60 -5.15 0.99
C PHE A 122 -6.42 -6.41 1.21
N VAL A 123 -5.81 -7.38 1.89
CA VAL A 123 -6.47 -8.63 2.24
C VAL A 123 -7.57 -8.32 3.26
N PRO A 124 -8.87 -8.57 2.94
CA PRO A 124 -9.97 -8.31 3.86
C PRO A 124 -9.93 -9.26 5.06
N PHE A 125 -10.53 -8.87 6.18
CA PHE A 125 -10.50 -9.65 7.44
C PHE A 125 -10.89 -11.11 7.25
N ARG A 126 -11.94 -11.39 6.49
CA ARG A 126 -12.40 -12.76 6.23
C ARG A 126 -11.31 -13.63 5.60
N GLU A 127 -10.60 -13.11 4.62
CA GLU A 127 -9.53 -13.84 3.93
C GLU A 127 -8.28 -13.90 4.80
N TYR A 128 -7.97 -12.82 5.51
CA TYR A 128 -6.87 -12.74 6.46
C TYR A 128 -7.01 -13.77 7.57
N SER A 129 -8.21 -13.88 8.17
CA SER A 129 -8.55 -14.89 9.19
C SER A 129 -8.39 -16.31 8.64
N LEU A 130 -8.90 -16.59 7.45
CA LEU A 130 -8.78 -17.90 6.82
C LEU A 130 -7.34 -18.31 6.53
N LEU A 131 -6.53 -17.37 6.01
CA LEU A 131 -5.14 -17.63 5.59
C LEU A 131 -4.20 -17.73 6.78
N LEU A 132 -4.33 -16.80 7.75
CA LEU A 132 -3.37 -16.66 8.85
C LEU A 132 -3.87 -17.25 10.18
N LYS A 133 -5.12 -17.74 10.20
CA LYS A 133 -5.78 -18.28 11.41
C LYS A 133 -5.86 -17.25 12.55
N ILE A 134 -6.08 -15.99 12.19
CA ILE A 134 -6.24 -14.87 13.12
C ILE A 134 -7.73 -14.47 13.08
N ASP A 135 -8.49 -14.85 14.12
CA ASP A 135 -9.92 -14.59 14.20
C ASP A 135 -10.28 -13.34 15.01
N ASP A 136 -9.27 -12.68 15.58
CA ASP A 136 -9.43 -11.44 16.35
C ASP A 136 -9.48 -10.23 15.40
N ILE A 137 -10.63 -9.56 15.37
CA ILE A 137 -10.83 -8.34 14.56
C ILE A 137 -9.97 -7.17 15.06
N ASP A 138 -9.74 -7.07 16.37
CA ASP A 138 -8.90 -6.02 16.93
C ASP A 138 -7.43 -6.22 16.53
N GLU A 139 -6.96 -7.46 16.47
CA GLU A 139 -5.65 -7.77 15.95
C GLU A 139 -5.53 -7.43 14.46
N TYR A 140 -6.57 -7.74 13.68
CA TYR A 140 -6.61 -7.35 12.27
C TYR A 140 -6.59 -5.83 12.07
N ILE A 141 -7.38 -5.07 12.84
CA ILE A 141 -7.39 -3.60 12.78
C ILE A 141 -6.01 -3.02 13.11
N ARG A 142 -5.30 -3.63 14.07
CA ARG A 142 -3.97 -3.17 14.49
C ARG A 142 -2.87 -3.54 13.49
N TYR A 143 -2.90 -4.74 12.93
CA TYR A 143 -1.75 -5.31 12.23
C TYR A 143 -2.10 -5.93 10.86
N GLY A 144 -3.37 -6.02 10.50
CA GLY A 144 -3.84 -6.74 9.34
C GLY A 144 -3.77 -5.99 8.02
N GLY A 145 -4.31 -6.61 7.01
CA GLY A 145 -4.52 -6.03 5.67
C GLY A 145 -3.44 -6.38 4.65
N THR A 146 -2.25 -6.85 5.05
CA THR A 146 -1.22 -7.35 4.14
C THR A 146 -0.70 -8.71 4.60
N LEU A 147 -0.29 -9.53 3.66
CA LEU A 147 0.42 -10.76 3.96
C LEU A 147 1.81 -10.42 4.45
N LYS A 148 2.43 -11.33 5.20
CA LYS A 148 3.69 -11.11 5.93
C LYS A 148 4.74 -10.31 5.15
N ALA A 149 5.36 -9.40 5.85
CA ALA A 149 6.53 -8.69 5.44
C ALA A 149 7.77 -9.34 6.02
N GLY A 150 8.57 -9.99 5.23
CA GLY A 150 9.90 -10.37 5.66
C GLY A 150 10.24 -11.81 5.37
N GLU A 151 11.43 -12.12 5.60
CA GLU A 151 12.35 -13.17 5.26
C GLU A 151 11.92 -14.62 5.48
N THR A 152 10.69 -14.92 5.84
CA THR A 152 10.18 -16.28 5.92
C THR A 152 9.26 -16.56 4.74
N ASN A 153 9.59 -17.58 4.01
CA ASN A 153 8.76 -18.11 2.95
C ASN A 153 7.45 -18.62 3.55
N PHE A 154 6.35 -18.41 2.85
CA PHE A 154 5.04 -19.01 3.18
C PHE A 154 5.12 -20.55 3.20
N GLU A 155 6.18 -21.11 2.63
CA GLU A 155 6.47 -22.53 2.55
C GLU A 155 6.97 -23.14 3.88
N ASP A 156 7.45 -22.29 4.81
CA ASP A 156 8.04 -22.78 6.07
C ASP A 156 7.03 -23.07 7.19
N GLY A 157 5.74 -22.96 6.93
CA GLY A 157 4.66 -23.43 7.82
C GLY A 157 4.55 -22.80 9.20
N ASP A 158 5.43 -21.89 9.55
CA ASP A 158 5.47 -21.25 10.86
C ASP A 158 4.63 -19.96 10.85
N VAL A 159 3.31 -20.15 10.92
CA VAL A 159 2.32 -19.07 11.03
C VAL A 159 2.26 -18.59 12.47
N ASN A 160 3.35 -18.05 13.00
CA ASN A 160 3.35 -17.40 14.29
C ASN A 160 2.85 -15.96 14.19
N SER A 161 2.15 -15.50 15.21
CA SER A 161 1.62 -14.14 15.37
C SER A 161 2.65 -13.00 15.18
N PHE A 162 3.94 -13.33 15.11
CA PHE A 162 5.05 -12.43 14.83
C PHE A 162 5.11 -11.91 13.38
N ASN A 163 4.20 -12.31 12.54
CA ASN A 163 4.26 -12.17 11.08
C ASN A 163 3.43 -11.01 10.51
N ALA A 164 2.81 -10.20 11.35
CA ALA A 164 2.07 -9.02 10.91
C ALA A 164 3.00 -7.92 10.37
N SER A 165 2.60 -7.30 9.25
CA SER A 165 3.42 -6.31 8.54
C SER A 165 3.63 -5.00 9.29
N PHE A 166 2.77 -4.67 10.26
CA PHE A 166 2.69 -3.36 10.92
C PHE A 166 2.76 -3.47 12.44
N ARG A 167 3.67 -4.27 12.97
CA ARG A 167 3.78 -4.48 14.43
C ARG A 167 4.48 -3.36 15.18
N THR A 168 5.36 -2.64 14.53
CA THR A 168 6.18 -1.58 15.12
C THR A 168 6.28 -0.41 14.16
N ASP A 169 6.64 0.76 14.68
CA ASP A 169 6.96 1.94 13.88
C ASP A 169 8.05 1.63 12.83
N GLU A 170 9.08 0.88 13.22
CA GLU A 170 10.14 0.46 12.31
C GLU A 170 9.61 -0.42 11.17
N SER A 171 8.74 -1.40 11.45
CA SER A 171 8.15 -2.25 10.42
C SER A 171 7.24 -1.47 9.46
N THR A 172 6.54 -0.48 9.97
CA THR A 172 5.71 0.44 9.17
C THR A 172 6.56 1.31 8.27
N ARG A 173 7.62 1.93 8.80
CA ARG A 173 8.58 2.71 8.02
C ARG A 173 9.24 1.88 6.94
N ARG A 174 9.70 0.67 7.26
CA ARG A 174 10.28 -0.26 6.29
C ARG A 174 9.29 -0.61 5.17
N TYR A 175 8.00 -0.75 5.49
CA TYR A 175 6.98 -0.96 4.47
C TYR A 175 6.82 0.27 3.56
N ILE A 176 6.75 1.48 4.15
CA ILE A 176 6.67 2.73 3.38
C ILE A 176 7.88 2.85 2.45
N ASP A 177 9.09 2.60 2.95
CA ASP A 177 10.32 2.65 2.15
C ASP A 177 10.29 1.65 1.00
N THR A 178 9.97 0.40 1.28
CA THR A 178 10.10 -0.69 0.29
C THR A 178 8.90 -0.84 -0.63
N ALA A 179 7.70 -0.50 -0.19
CA ALA A 179 6.48 -0.70 -0.98
C ALA A 179 5.96 0.59 -1.63
N ILE A 180 6.36 1.75 -1.14
CA ILE A 180 5.89 3.04 -1.62
C ILE A 180 7.06 3.84 -2.21
N ALA A 181 8.03 4.23 -1.38
CA ALA A 181 9.12 5.11 -1.81
C ALA A 181 9.96 4.50 -2.94
N GLN A 182 10.34 3.23 -2.84
CA GLN A 182 11.08 2.54 -3.90
C GLN A 182 10.27 2.39 -5.19
N ASN A 183 8.94 2.19 -5.10
CA ASN A 183 8.10 2.15 -6.28
C ASN A 183 8.04 3.52 -6.97
N ILE A 184 7.88 4.61 -6.21
CA ILE A 184 7.91 5.96 -6.77
C ILE A 184 9.26 6.25 -7.40
N GLN A 185 10.36 5.91 -6.74
CA GLN A 185 11.72 6.08 -7.27
C GLN A 185 11.91 5.31 -8.58
N HIS A 186 11.42 4.08 -8.64
CA HIS A 186 11.47 3.26 -9.84
C HIS A 186 10.65 3.89 -10.97
N SER A 187 9.42 4.29 -10.69
CA SER A 187 8.55 4.96 -11.66
C SER A 187 9.20 6.24 -12.20
N LEU A 188 9.79 7.08 -11.34
CA LEU A 188 10.47 8.30 -11.76
C LEU A 188 11.72 8.03 -12.60
N LYS A 189 12.41 6.91 -12.38
CA LYS A 189 13.56 6.50 -13.17
C LYS A 189 13.14 5.96 -14.55
N CYS A 190 12.07 5.18 -14.60
CA CYS A 190 11.67 4.45 -15.82
C CYS A 190 10.73 5.25 -16.72
N TYR A 191 9.99 6.25 -16.18
CA TYR A 191 8.87 6.89 -16.87
C TYR A 191 9.03 8.40 -16.90
N ASP A 192 9.90 8.90 -17.78
CA ASP A 192 10.06 10.34 -18.04
C ASP A 192 8.98 10.83 -19.02
N ARG A 193 7.69 10.64 -18.66
CA ARG A 193 6.59 10.97 -19.56
C ARG A 193 5.65 12.04 -19.00
N GLY A 194 5.43 13.05 -19.82
CA GLY A 194 4.26 13.93 -19.75
C GLY A 194 4.19 14.87 -18.56
N ASN A 195 5.28 15.21 -17.89
CA ASN A 195 5.31 16.08 -16.70
C ASN A 195 4.57 15.54 -15.46
N HIS A 196 4.11 14.30 -15.46
CA HIS A 196 3.58 13.68 -14.26
C HIS A 196 4.68 13.55 -13.21
N PHE A 197 4.38 13.95 -11.99
CA PHE A 197 5.30 13.89 -10.85
C PHE A 197 6.65 14.59 -11.05
N ARG A 198 6.64 15.65 -11.87
CA ARG A 198 7.85 16.43 -12.17
C ARG A 198 8.53 16.99 -10.92
N ASN A 199 7.74 17.43 -9.95
CA ASN A 199 8.27 17.99 -8.71
C ASN A 199 8.95 16.93 -7.84
N LEU A 200 8.50 15.67 -7.91
CA LEU A 200 9.13 14.55 -7.20
C LEU A 200 10.49 14.17 -7.78
N ILE A 201 10.76 14.46 -9.05
CA ILE A 201 12.07 14.23 -9.69
C ILE A 201 13.17 15.05 -8.99
N ASP A 202 12.86 16.26 -8.58
CA ASP A 202 13.82 17.11 -7.88
C ASP A 202 14.16 16.55 -6.49
N LEU A 203 13.20 16.01 -5.78
CA LEU A 203 13.42 15.31 -4.50
C LEU A 203 14.20 14.02 -4.71
N TYR A 204 13.89 13.28 -5.77
CA TYR A 204 14.60 12.05 -6.13
C TYR A 204 16.07 12.32 -6.43
N LYS A 205 16.37 13.33 -7.24
CA LYS A 205 17.76 13.72 -7.59
C LYS A 205 18.58 14.17 -6.38
N LYS A 206 17.93 14.66 -5.33
CA LYS A 206 18.56 15.09 -4.08
C LYS A 206 18.66 13.95 -3.04
N ASP A 207 18.21 12.75 -3.37
CA ASP A 207 18.09 11.61 -2.45
C ASP A 207 17.17 11.86 -1.24
N GLU A 208 16.18 12.75 -1.41
CA GLU A 208 15.29 13.22 -0.35
C GLU A 208 13.85 12.70 -0.49
N LEU A 209 13.56 11.99 -1.58
CA LEU A 209 12.20 11.56 -1.90
C LEU A 209 11.62 10.63 -0.83
N THR A 210 12.40 9.65 -0.36
CA THR A 210 11.96 8.71 0.68
C THR A 210 11.60 9.43 1.98
N ASN A 211 12.44 10.38 2.40
CA ASN A 211 12.20 11.18 3.59
C ASN A 211 10.93 12.04 3.45
N ALA A 212 10.73 12.65 2.28
CA ALA A 212 9.53 13.45 2.01
C ALA A 212 8.26 12.60 2.03
N ILE A 213 8.27 11.41 1.43
CA ILE A 213 7.12 10.49 1.42
C ILE A 213 6.79 10.05 2.84
N ASN A 214 7.77 9.57 3.59
CA ASN A 214 7.58 9.14 4.97
C ASN A 214 6.96 10.26 5.82
N ARG A 215 7.48 11.47 5.69
CA ARG A 215 6.97 12.61 6.41
C ARG A 215 5.54 12.97 6.03
N ILE A 216 5.20 13.02 4.75
CA ILE A 216 3.85 13.34 4.30
C ILE A 216 2.86 12.30 4.81
N ILE A 217 3.20 11.01 4.78
CA ILE A 217 2.36 9.94 5.32
C ILE A 217 2.21 10.08 6.84
N GLU A 218 3.29 10.39 7.55
CA GLU A 218 3.25 10.64 8.99
C GLU A 218 2.34 11.85 9.32
N ASP A 219 2.52 12.97 8.61
CA ASP A 219 1.73 14.19 8.80
C ASP A 219 0.23 13.95 8.51
N MET A 220 -0.11 13.20 7.47
CA MET A 220 -1.50 12.80 7.16
C MET A 220 -2.11 11.97 8.29
N ASN A 221 -1.39 10.98 8.81
CA ASN A 221 -1.84 10.15 9.91
C ASN A 221 -2.02 10.96 11.20
N GLN A 222 -1.09 11.87 11.49
CA GLN A 222 -1.15 12.75 12.65
C GLN A 222 -2.32 13.72 12.57
N ALA A 223 -2.50 14.39 11.41
CA ALA A 223 -3.62 15.28 11.18
C ALA A 223 -4.96 14.56 11.37
N PHE A 224 -5.09 13.34 10.83
CA PHE A 224 -6.29 12.53 11.04
C PHE A 224 -6.50 12.17 12.52
N THR A 225 -5.45 11.77 13.24
CA THR A 225 -5.54 11.40 14.66
C THR A 225 -5.97 12.61 15.50
N VAL A 226 -5.40 13.79 15.23
CA VAL A 226 -5.80 15.03 15.89
C VAL A 226 -7.26 15.38 15.59
N ASP A 227 -7.70 15.26 14.34
CA ASP A 227 -9.09 15.50 13.95
C ASP A 227 -10.06 14.58 14.67
N VAL A 228 -9.74 13.28 14.75
CA VAL A 228 -10.55 12.30 15.49
C VAL A 228 -10.63 12.68 16.97
N ILE A 229 -9.49 12.98 17.60
CA ILE A 229 -9.46 13.32 19.03
C ILE A 229 -10.19 14.64 19.32
N THR A 230 -10.02 15.65 18.47
CA THR A 230 -10.54 16.99 18.74
C THR A 230 -11.98 17.23 18.29
N ARG A 231 -12.42 16.56 17.22
CA ARG A 231 -13.74 16.79 16.62
C ARG A 231 -14.72 15.66 16.89
N ASP A 232 -14.27 14.41 16.82
CA ASP A 232 -15.15 13.26 16.93
C ASP A 232 -15.29 12.78 18.37
N PHE A 233 -14.24 12.93 19.20
CA PHE A 233 -14.32 12.68 20.64
C PHE A 233 -14.56 13.98 21.39
N LYS A 234 -15.82 14.38 21.51
CA LYS A 234 -16.21 15.39 22.49
C LYS A 234 -15.90 14.84 23.89
N SER A 235 -15.76 15.74 24.87
CA SER A 235 -15.44 15.36 26.25
C SER A 235 -16.39 14.30 26.85
N SER A 236 -17.64 14.21 26.35
CA SER A 236 -18.60 13.16 26.70
C SER A 236 -18.25 11.77 26.20
N ASP A 237 -17.56 11.67 25.07
CA ASP A 237 -17.19 10.39 24.46
C ASP A 237 -15.95 9.80 25.11
N LEU A 238 -15.03 10.68 25.56
CA LEU A 238 -13.92 10.28 26.45
C LEU A 238 -14.45 9.76 27.79
N GLY A 239 -15.53 10.36 28.31
CA GLY A 239 -16.24 9.85 29.49
C GLY A 239 -16.80 8.46 29.25
N SER A 240 -17.41 8.20 28.11
CA SER A 240 -17.95 6.88 27.73
C SER A 240 -16.86 5.85 27.56
N ALA A 241 -15.73 6.20 26.91
CA ALA A 241 -14.55 5.32 26.80
C ALA A 241 -13.93 5.03 28.17
N LYS A 242 -13.87 6.02 29.05
CA LYS A 242 -13.45 5.89 30.44
C LYS A 242 -14.34 4.94 31.23
N ASP A 243 -15.66 5.03 31.07
CA ASP A 243 -16.63 4.15 31.70
C ASP A 243 -16.55 2.71 31.15
N LEU A 244 -16.25 2.51 29.88
CA LEU A 244 -16.01 1.20 29.29
C LEU A 244 -14.73 0.56 29.86
N LEU A 245 -13.65 1.33 29.99
CA LEU A 245 -12.41 0.87 30.62
C LEU A 245 -12.56 0.57 32.11
N ARG A 246 -13.39 1.32 32.85
CA ARG A 246 -13.73 1.03 34.25
C ARG A 246 -14.51 -0.28 34.41
N ARG A 247 -15.20 -0.74 33.39
CA ARG A 247 -15.91 -2.02 33.35
C ARG A 247 -14.99 -3.19 33.02
N GLU A 248 -13.78 -2.92 32.55
CA GLU A 248 -12.77 -3.96 32.34
C GLU A 248 -12.45 -4.64 33.67
N LYS A 249 -12.60 -5.97 33.71
CA LYS A 249 -12.41 -6.77 34.95
C LYS A 249 -10.94 -6.92 35.33
N ASP A 250 -10.04 -6.74 34.39
CA ASP A 250 -8.61 -6.86 34.60
C ASP A 250 -8.05 -5.54 35.13
N GLU A 251 -7.71 -5.51 36.44
CA GLU A 251 -7.18 -4.31 37.10
C GLU A 251 -5.87 -3.81 36.49
N THR A 252 -5.07 -4.69 35.87
CA THR A 252 -3.81 -4.31 35.21
C THR A 252 -4.03 -3.54 33.92
N LYS A 253 -5.24 -3.60 33.36
CA LYS A 253 -5.65 -2.85 32.16
C LYS A 253 -6.38 -1.54 32.49
N ARG A 254 -6.74 -1.34 33.76
CA ARG A 254 -7.26 -0.07 34.25
C ARG A 254 -6.09 0.90 34.36
N THR A 255 -6.02 1.84 33.48
CA THR A 255 -5.06 2.93 33.60
C THR A 255 -5.71 4.06 34.41
N ASP A 256 -5.22 4.31 35.62
CA ASP A 256 -5.58 5.46 36.47
C ASP A 256 -5.37 6.80 35.73
N PHE A 257 -4.53 6.74 34.69
CA PHE A 257 -4.24 7.79 33.72
C PHE A 257 -5.49 8.42 33.10
N LEU A 258 -6.53 7.63 32.75
CA LEU A 258 -7.75 8.17 32.17
C LEU A 258 -8.63 8.95 33.18
N ASP A 259 -8.35 8.82 34.46
CA ASP A 259 -9.09 9.50 35.51
C ASP A 259 -8.65 10.96 35.72
N THR A 260 -7.42 11.27 35.33
CA THR A 260 -6.82 12.61 35.46
C THR A 260 -6.79 13.39 34.13
N PHE A 261 -7.38 12.82 33.08
CA PHE A 261 -7.21 13.30 31.71
C PHE A 261 -8.12 14.49 31.38
N ASP A 262 -7.53 15.63 31.05
CA ASP A 262 -8.21 16.76 30.41
C ASP A 262 -8.00 16.71 28.87
N ALA A 263 -9.08 16.51 28.13
CA ALA A 263 -9.04 16.41 26.67
C ALA A 263 -8.43 17.64 26.00
N SER A 264 -8.62 18.83 26.59
CA SER A 264 -8.10 20.08 26.04
C SER A 264 -6.59 20.20 26.24
N GLU A 265 -6.09 19.76 27.40
CA GLU A 265 -4.67 19.75 27.72
C GLU A 265 -3.91 18.75 26.84
N VAL A 266 -4.47 17.56 26.64
CA VAL A 266 -3.89 16.54 25.75
C VAL A 266 -3.85 17.00 24.31
N THR A 267 -4.92 17.61 23.82
CA THR A 267 -4.93 18.20 22.47
C THR A 267 -3.82 19.23 22.32
N LYS A 268 -3.64 20.10 23.34
CA LYS A 268 -2.58 21.11 23.34
C LYS A 268 -1.19 20.47 23.34
N LYS A 269 -0.93 19.49 24.21
CA LYS A 269 0.34 18.75 24.26
C LYS A 269 0.61 18.00 22.96
N LEU A 270 -0.41 17.35 22.35
CA LEU A 270 -0.32 16.72 21.04
C LEU A 270 0.13 17.71 19.97
N MET A 271 -0.51 18.86 19.90
CA MET A 271 -0.17 19.89 18.92
C MET A 271 1.24 20.45 19.14
N ASP A 272 1.67 20.59 20.39
CA ASP A 272 3.02 21.07 20.71
C ASP A 272 4.09 20.02 20.36
N ILE A 273 3.86 18.75 20.63
CA ILE A 273 4.74 17.63 20.23
C ILE A 273 4.83 17.54 18.69
N LEU A 274 3.73 17.65 18.00
CA LEU A 274 3.68 17.66 16.53
C LEU A 274 4.48 18.83 15.96
N LYS A 275 4.35 20.03 16.53
CA LYS A 275 5.12 21.21 16.12
C LYS A 275 6.62 21.04 16.36
N ILE A 276 7.02 20.47 17.50
CA ILE A 276 8.43 20.23 17.85
C ILE A 276 9.02 19.20 16.90
N ARG A 277 8.38 18.06 16.71
CA ARG A 277 8.85 17.00 15.79
C ARG A 277 8.94 17.51 14.34
N ASN A 278 7.99 18.31 13.90
CA ASN A 278 8.02 18.91 12.58
C ASN A 278 9.18 19.90 12.42
N LYS A 279 9.58 20.61 13.47
CA LYS A 279 10.75 21.51 13.43
C LYS A 279 12.08 20.77 13.44
N GLU A 280 12.23 19.74 14.27
CA GLU A 280 13.49 19.02 14.43
C GLU A 280 13.86 18.14 13.22
N ARG A 281 12.85 17.70 12.44
CA ARG A 281 13.04 16.85 11.26
C ARG A 281 13.12 17.62 9.93
N GLN A 282 13.09 18.96 9.97
CA GLN A 282 13.09 19.77 8.74
C GLN A 282 14.49 19.89 8.12
N THR A 283 14.93 18.86 7.42
CA THR A 283 16.07 18.97 6.48
C THR A 283 15.62 19.37 5.06
N ILE A 284 14.31 19.28 4.75
CA ILE A 284 13.77 19.48 3.40
C ILE A 284 12.58 20.41 3.46
N GLU A 285 12.51 21.36 2.54
CA GLU A 285 11.33 22.15 2.30
C GLU A 285 10.32 21.37 1.47
N ILE A 286 9.30 20.80 2.13
CA ILE A 286 8.18 20.14 1.45
C ILE A 286 7.18 21.21 1.01
N LYS A 287 6.95 21.29 -0.30
CA LYS A 287 5.99 22.22 -0.92
C LYS A 287 4.64 21.56 -1.11
N ASP A 288 3.58 22.36 -1.22
CA ASP A 288 2.21 21.86 -1.46
C ASP A 288 2.12 20.98 -2.71
N VAL A 289 2.88 21.29 -3.76
CA VAL A 289 2.93 20.47 -4.97
C VAL A 289 3.51 19.08 -4.73
N HIS A 290 4.47 18.92 -3.81
CA HIS A 290 4.98 17.61 -3.43
C HIS A 290 3.90 16.79 -2.69
N ILE A 291 3.17 17.45 -1.80
CA ILE A 291 2.05 16.82 -1.07
C ILE A 291 0.98 16.37 -2.05
N GLN A 292 0.62 17.20 -3.02
CA GLN A 292 -0.36 16.87 -4.04
C GLN A 292 0.08 15.66 -4.88
N GLU A 293 1.28 15.70 -5.45
CA GLU A 293 1.78 14.60 -6.30
C GLU A 293 1.91 13.28 -5.52
N ILE A 294 2.41 13.32 -4.28
CA ILE A 294 2.48 12.13 -3.41
C ILE A 294 1.08 11.62 -3.07
N THR A 295 0.14 12.52 -2.76
CA THR A 295 -1.26 12.13 -2.46
C THR A 295 -1.90 11.46 -3.67
N GLU A 296 -1.72 11.99 -4.87
CA GLU A 296 -2.21 11.40 -6.11
C GLU A 296 -1.62 10.00 -6.34
N TYR A 297 -0.32 9.85 -6.10
CA TYR A 297 0.34 8.55 -6.20
C TYR A 297 -0.18 7.54 -5.17
N LEU A 298 -0.35 7.96 -3.91
CA LEU A 298 -0.89 7.11 -2.85
C LEU A 298 -2.33 6.67 -3.12
N LYS A 299 -3.14 7.54 -3.77
CA LYS A 299 -4.47 7.16 -4.26
C LYS A 299 -4.39 6.13 -5.39
N ALA A 300 -3.49 6.31 -6.34
CA ALA A 300 -3.28 5.35 -7.42
C ALA A 300 -2.82 3.97 -6.91
N LEU A 301 -2.11 3.94 -5.78
CA LEU A 301 -1.73 2.70 -5.07
C LEU A 301 -2.85 2.13 -4.19
N ASP A 302 -4.03 2.76 -4.13
CA ASP A 302 -5.14 2.37 -3.24
C ASP A 302 -4.77 2.43 -1.74
N LEU A 303 -3.85 3.31 -1.37
CA LEU A 303 -3.44 3.53 0.02
C LEU A 303 -4.27 4.60 0.73
N LEU A 304 -4.80 5.54 -0.04
CA LEU A 304 -5.63 6.64 0.44
C LEU A 304 -6.98 6.64 -0.26
N GLN A 305 -8.00 6.95 0.51
CA GLN A 305 -9.34 7.21 0.02
C GLN A 305 -9.83 8.55 0.55
N ILE A 306 -10.48 9.33 -0.31
CA ILE A 306 -11.17 10.54 0.08
C ILE A 306 -12.61 10.19 0.40
N VAL A 307 -13.04 10.53 1.61
CA VAL A 307 -14.40 10.33 2.10
C VAL A 307 -15.02 11.72 2.38
N TYR A 308 -16.23 11.90 1.88
CA TYR A 308 -17.00 13.09 2.18
C TYR A 308 -17.93 12.81 3.36
N THR A 309 -17.79 13.58 4.42
CA THR A 309 -18.64 13.48 5.61
C THR A 309 -19.65 14.63 5.62
N GLU A 310 -20.88 14.31 6.02
CA GLU A 310 -21.94 15.30 6.23
C GLU A 310 -22.32 15.31 7.73
N ASN A 311 -22.44 16.50 8.31
CA ASN A 311 -22.88 16.62 9.69
C ASN A 311 -24.40 16.47 9.82
N ILE A 312 -24.88 15.86 10.90
CA ILE A 312 -26.31 15.81 11.25
C ILE A 312 -26.60 16.84 12.34
N PRO A 313 -27.52 17.78 12.15
CA PRO A 313 -28.41 17.99 11.00
C PRO A 313 -27.64 18.42 9.75
N ILE A 314 -28.15 17.97 8.58
CA ILE A 314 -27.53 18.18 7.28
C ILE A 314 -27.16 19.67 7.13
N SER A 315 -25.87 19.95 7.14
CA SER A 315 -25.32 21.24 6.78
C SER A 315 -24.88 21.19 5.33
N ASN A 316 -25.00 22.29 4.60
CA ASN A 316 -24.53 22.37 3.21
C ASN A 316 -22.99 22.27 3.07
N LYS A 317 -22.26 22.00 4.13
CA LYS A 317 -20.81 21.79 4.13
C LYS A 317 -20.51 20.31 4.15
N LYS A 318 -20.06 19.78 3.01
CA LYS A 318 -19.37 18.51 2.94
C LYS A 318 -17.92 18.71 3.37
N GLU A 319 -17.49 17.98 4.38
CA GLU A 319 -16.09 17.97 4.79
C GLU A 319 -15.39 16.81 4.07
N GLU A 320 -14.29 17.11 3.43
CA GLU A 320 -13.41 16.11 2.81
C GLU A 320 -12.46 15.56 3.87
N ARG A 321 -12.39 14.22 3.96
CA ARG A 321 -11.45 13.53 4.85
C ARG A 321 -10.62 12.52 4.06
N ILE A 322 -9.33 12.52 4.31
CA ILE A 322 -8.41 11.53 3.77
C ILE A 322 -8.29 10.41 4.79
N ILE A 323 -8.58 9.18 4.37
CA ILE A 323 -8.41 7.99 5.20
C ILE A 323 -7.45 7.01 4.55
N PHE A 324 -6.66 6.32 5.37
CA PHE A 324 -5.85 5.20 4.90
C PHE A 324 -6.74 3.98 4.74
N THR A 325 -6.63 3.31 3.60
CA THR A 325 -7.39 2.09 3.29
C THR A 325 -6.92 0.91 4.13
N GLN A 326 -5.66 0.96 4.58
CA GLN A 326 -5.05 -0.07 5.40
C GLN A 326 -4.96 0.37 6.87
N SER A 327 -5.71 -0.31 7.73
CA SER A 327 -5.87 0.04 9.15
C SER A 327 -4.60 -0.11 9.97
N GLY A 328 -3.82 -1.17 9.76
CA GLY A 328 -2.62 -1.45 10.55
C GLY A 328 -1.52 -0.41 10.37
N MET A 329 -1.33 0.12 9.16
CA MET A 329 -0.36 1.19 8.92
C MET A 329 -0.72 2.45 9.72
N ARG A 330 -2.01 2.77 9.79
CA ARG A 330 -2.50 3.90 10.57
C ARG A 330 -2.36 3.67 12.07
N PHE A 331 -2.75 2.48 12.55
CA PHE A 331 -2.70 2.16 13.97
C PHE A 331 -1.29 2.29 14.52
N CYS A 332 -0.28 1.72 13.87
CA CYS A 332 1.10 1.80 14.34
C CYS A 332 1.61 3.24 14.45
N GLN A 333 1.27 4.11 13.49
CA GLN A 333 1.70 5.52 13.55
C GLN A 333 0.93 6.31 14.62
N ALA A 334 -0.36 6.05 14.82
CA ALA A 334 -1.14 6.64 15.90
C ALA A 334 -0.63 6.19 17.28
N GLN A 335 -0.25 4.92 17.43
CA GLN A 335 0.29 4.37 18.65
C GLN A 335 1.61 5.05 19.07
N VAL A 336 2.49 5.33 18.10
CA VAL A 336 3.74 6.06 18.38
C VAL A 336 3.47 7.46 18.92
N LEU A 337 2.45 8.14 18.39
CA LEU A 337 2.04 9.44 18.85
C LEU A 337 1.52 9.39 20.29
N VAL A 338 0.65 8.43 20.61
CA VAL A 338 0.13 8.22 21.97
C VAL A 338 1.24 7.91 22.95
N TYR A 339 2.16 6.99 22.60
CA TYR A 339 3.30 6.68 23.49
C TYR A 339 4.24 7.86 23.71
N SER A 340 4.38 8.74 22.72
CA SER A 340 5.19 9.95 22.89
C SER A 340 4.57 10.92 23.89
N LEU A 341 3.23 11.00 23.92
CA LEU A 341 2.49 11.80 24.91
C LEU A 341 2.65 11.24 26.32
N MET A 342 2.62 9.91 26.46
CA MET A 342 2.73 9.26 27.76
C MET A 342 4.14 9.36 28.35
N LYS A 343 5.20 9.40 27.51
CA LYS A 343 6.59 9.50 27.99
C LYS A 343 6.97 10.87 28.52
N ASP A 344 6.30 11.92 28.11
CA ASP A 344 6.57 13.28 28.58
C ASP A 344 5.87 13.59 29.93
N GLU A 345 5.11 12.64 30.49
CA GLU A 345 4.48 12.74 31.81
C GLU A 345 5.19 11.95 32.92
N VAL A 346 6.29 11.24 32.59
CA VAL A 346 7.17 10.54 33.54
C VAL A 346 8.53 11.21 33.53
#